data_858608c4bb68286e47862a2167b70ddb
#
_entry.id   858608c4bb68286e47862a2167b70ddb
#
_cell.length_a   1.000
_cell.length_b   1.000
_cell.length_c   1.000
_cell.angle_alpha   90.00
_cell.angle_beta   90.00
_cell.angle_gamma   90.00
#
_symmetry.space_group_name_H-M   'P 1'
#
loop_
_entity.id
_entity.type
_entity.pdbx_description
1 polymer ?
#
loop_
_entity_poly.entity_id
_entity_poly.type
_entity_poly.pdbx_seq_one_letter_code
_entity_poly.pdbx_strand_id
1 'polypeptide(L)'
;HKGHLAISKEAKKRFELEKIIWAVTKKNPLKAESKTPISKKIKDCKKIIGMNSFIKVKFYENIIKSNKTIDLINYIKKNKNIEIFFLMGADNLISFHRWHKSELISQKCNIIVFDRHGYKKNSLKSKTFKRLNNKTLTFVEFKKVNISSSQLRKI
;
A
#
# COMPACT_ATOMS: atom_id res chain seq x y z
N HIS A 1 -8.81 -1.37 -7.00
CA HIS A 1 -9.16 -2.41 -7.98
C HIS A 1 -9.05 -3.81 -7.37
N LYS A 2 -9.51 -4.81 -8.10
CA LYS A 2 -9.52 -6.22 -7.65
C LYS A 2 -8.14 -6.74 -7.21
N GLY A 3 -7.07 -6.20 -7.78
CA GLY A 3 -5.71 -6.52 -7.35
C GLY A 3 -5.41 -6.15 -5.90
N HIS A 4 -5.89 -5.00 -5.44
CA HIS A 4 -5.77 -4.61 -4.03
C HIS A 4 -6.51 -5.58 -3.11
N LEU A 5 -7.69 -6.04 -3.51
CA LEU A 5 -8.45 -7.02 -2.73
C LEU A 5 -7.72 -8.35 -2.64
N ALA A 6 -7.17 -8.85 -3.76
CA ALA A 6 -6.41 -10.10 -3.79
C ALA A 6 -5.16 -10.03 -2.90
N ILE A 7 -4.41 -8.94 -2.97
CA ILE A 7 -3.25 -8.66 -2.10
C ILE A 7 -3.68 -8.62 -0.63
N SER A 8 -4.77 -7.95 -0.31
CA SER A 8 -5.28 -7.84 1.05
C SER A 8 -5.65 -9.20 1.65
N LYS A 9 -6.33 -10.04 0.88
CA LYS A 9 -6.68 -11.41 1.31
C LYS A 9 -5.43 -12.27 1.54
N GLU A 10 -4.47 -12.20 0.64
CA GLU A 10 -3.22 -12.96 0.75
C GLU A 10 -2.39 -12.48 1.93
N ALA A 11 -2.25 -11.18 2.13
CA ALA A 11 -1.54 -10.60 3.26
C ALA A 11 -2.18 -11.01 4.60
N LYS A 12 -3.51 -10.90 4.71
CA LYS A 12 -4.22 -11.32 5.91
C LYS A 12 -3.93 -12.76 6.26
N LYS A 13 -3.98 -13.66 5.27
CA LYS A 13 -3.73 -15.09 5.47
C LYS A 13 -2.28 -15.39 5.86
N ARG A 14 -1.31 -14.86 5.10
CA ARG A 14 0.12 -15.17 5.31
C ARG A 14 0.70 -14.58 6.58
N PHE A 15 0.27 -13.39 6.96
CA PHE A 15 0.83 -12.64 8.08
C PHE A 15 -0.13 -12.57 9.27
N GLU A 16 -1.24 -13.30 9.21
CA GLU A 16 -2.25 -13.39 10.29
C GLU A 16 -2.71 -12.00 10.76
N LEU A 17 -2.94 -11.10 9.80
CA LEU A 17 -3.31 -9.72 10.10
C LEU A 17 -4.73 -9.64 10.66
N GLU A 18 -4.92 -8.86 11.71
CA GLU A 18 -6.22 -8.64 12.33
C GLU A 18 -7.16 -7.87 11.41
N LYS A 19 -6.69 -6.75 10.86
CA LYS A 19 -7.43 -5.92 9.91
C LYS A 19 -6.52 -5.27 8.88
N ILE A 20 -7.12 -4.85 7.77
CA ILE A 20 -6.43 -4.11 6.72
C ILE A 20 -7.14 -2.78 6.49
N ILE A 21 -6.35 -1.71 6.39
CA ILE A 21 -6.85 -0.38 6.11
C ILE A 21 -6.49 0.00 4.68
N TRP A 22 -7.49 0.32 3.89
CA TRP A 22 -7.32 0.99 2.61
C TRP A 22 -7.38 2.50 2.84
N ALA A 23 -6.22 3.11 2.98
CA ALA A 23 -6.09 4.56 3.13
C ALA A 23 -6.20 5.23 1.75
N VAL A 24 -7.36 5.82 1.47
CA VAL A 24 -7.61 6.51 0.21
C VAL A 24 -6.92 7.87 0.20
N THR A 25 -6.31 8.25 -0.91
CA THR A 25 -5.60 9.52 -1.07
C THR A 25 -6.18 10.38 -2.19
N LYS A 26 -6.13 11.70 -2.03
CA LYS A 26 -6.48 12.64 -3.11
C LYS A 26 -5.50 12.50 -4.27
N LYS A 27 -4.22 12.50 -3.95
CA LYS A 27 -3.12 12.45 -4.91
C LYS A 27 -2.00 11.54 -4.39
N ASN A 28 -1.49 10.67 -5.27
CA ASN A 28 -0.22 10.02 -5.00
C ASN A 28 0.90 11.04 -5.30
N PRO A 29 1.78 11.37 -4.33
CA PRO A 29 2.83 12.39 -4.52
C PRO A 29 3.74 12.16 -5.74
N LEU A 30 3.90 10.92 -6.17
CA LEU A 30 4.77 10.54 -7.29
C LEU A 30 4.01 10.29 -8.61
N LYS A 31 2.70 10.52 -8.65
CA LYS A 31 1.87 10.30 -9.85
C LYS A 31 1.12 11.56 -10.25
N ALA A 32 0.69 11.60 -11.51
CA ALA A 32 -0.19 12.65 -12.00
C ALA A 32 -1.48 12.74 -11.17
N GLU A 33 -2.04 13.93 -11.07
CA GLU A 33 -3.24 14.19 -10.30
C GLU A 33 -4.43 13.36 -10.80
N SER A 34 -5.12 12.72 -9.87
CA SER A 34 -6.37 12.03 -10.19
C SER A 34 -7.53 13.00 -10.10
N LYS A 35 -8.27 13.16 -11.19
CA LYS A 35 -9.48 14.00 -11.25
C LYS A 35 -10.68 13.38 -10.53
N THR A 36 -10.57 12.14 -10.04
CA THR A 36 -11.67 11.44 -9.38
C THR A 36 -11.87 11.98 -7.96
N PRO A 37 -13.09 12.43 -7.60
CA PRO A 37 -13.39 12.90 -6.24
C PRO A 37 -13.16 11.81 -5.19
N ILE A 38 -12.79 12.20 -3.97
CA ILE A 38 -12.56 11.27 -2.84
C ILE A 38 -13.82 10.46 -2.52
N SER A 39 -14.99 11.09 -2.52
CA SER A 39 -16.26 10.40 -2.27
C SER A 39 -16.49 9.23 -3.24
N LYS A 40 -16.18 9.44 -4.52
CA LYS A 40 -16.27 8.37 -5.53
C LYS A 40 -15.23 7.29 -5.29
N LYS A 41 -13.99 7.65 -4.98
CA LYS A 41 -12.92 6.67 -4.66
C LYS A 41 -13.33 5.77 -3.49
N ILE A 42 -13.88 6.34 -2.44
CA ILE A 42 -14.37 5.61 -1.26
C ILE A 42 -15.51 4.67 -1.65
N LYS A 43 -16.48 5.15 -2.42
CA LYS A 43 -17.61 4.35 -2.89
C LYS A 43 -17.16 3.16 -3.73
N ASP A 44 -16.23 3.40 -4.66
CA ASP A 44 -15.67 2.35 -5.52
C ASP A 44 -14.88 1.31 -4.70
N CYS A 45 -14.11 1.76 -3.71
CA CYS A 45 -13.39 0.86 -2.79
C CYS A 45 -14.36 -0.02 -2.00
N LYS A 46 -15.41 0.56 -1.42
CA LYS A 46 -16.43 -0.19 -0.66
C LYS A 46 -17.15 -1.22 -1.53
N LYS A 47 -17.44 -0.88 -2.78
CA LYS A 47 -18.05 -1.80 -3.74
C LYS A 47 -17.13 -3.01 -4.02
N ILE A 48 -15.83 -2.78 -4.20
CA ILE A 48 -14.85 -3.84 -4.45
C ILE A 48 -14.66 -4.74 -3.23
N ILE A 49 -14.61 -4.15 -2.04
CA ILE A 49 -14.45 -4.88 -0.77
C ILE A 49 -15.65 -5.80 -0.52
N GLY A 50 -16.86 -5.35 -0.86
CA GLY A 50 -18.08 -6.13 -0.64
C GLY A 50 -18.22 -6.53 0.84
N MET A 51 -18.40 -7.83 1.08
CA MET A 51 -18.61 -8.39 2.43
C MET A 51 -17.32 -8.70 3.21
N ASN A 52 -16.15 -8.32 2.71
CA ASN A 52 -14.88 -8.59 3.40
C ASN A 52 -14.69 -7.62 4.60
N SER A 53 -15.25 -7.97 5.74
CA SER A 53 -15.33 -7.13 6.95
C SER A 53 -13.96 -6.75 7.55
N PHE A 54 -12.91 -7.52 7.27
CA PHE A 54 -11.55 -7.25 7.76
C PHE A 54 -10.87 -6.07 7.06
N ILE A 55 -11.45 -5.56 5.96
CA ILE A 55 -10.92 -4.39 5.22
C ILE A 55 -11.75 -3.16 5.58
N LYS A 56 -11.08 -2.11 6.01
CA LYS A 56 -11.69 -0.81 6.30
C LYS A 56 -11.18 0.25 5.32
N VAL A 57 -12.11 0.98 4.69
CA VAL A 57 -11.77 2.12 3.84
C VAL A 57 -11.74 3.38 4.69
N LYS A 58 -10.63 4.09 4.69
CA LYS A 58 -10.43 5.30 5.50
C LYS A 58 -9.82 6.42 4.66
N PHE A 59 -10.17 7.64 5.00
CA PHE A 59 -9.59 8.86 4.45
C PHE A 59 -9.04 9.72 5.58
N TYR A 60 -7.73 9.76 5.70
CA TYR A 60 -7.04 10.40 6.84
C TYR A 60 -6.51 11.81 6.54
N GLU A 61 -6.33 12.18 5.25
CA GLU A 61 -5.63 13.40 4.87
C GLU A 61 -6.25 14.67 5.47
N ASN A 62 -7.57 14.72 5.63
CA ASN A 62 -8.25 15.85 6.27
C ASN A 62 -8.02 15.88 7.78
N ILE A 63 -7.85 14.75 8.43
CA ILE A 63 -7.63 14.63 9.87
C ILE A 63 -6.20 15.02 10.22
N ILE A 64 -5.22 14.42 9.52
CA ILE A 64 -3.79 14.62 9.79
C ILE A 64 -3.20 15.83 9.08
N LYS A 65 -3.95 16.50 8.19
CA LYS A 65 -3.50 17.64 7.37
C LYS A 65 -2.24 17.32 6.56
N SER A 66 -2.11 16.09 6.08
CA SER A 66 -0.95 15.60 5.31
C SER A 66 -1.34 14.48 4.36
N ASN A 67 -0.62 14.37 3.26
CA ASN A 67 -0.68 13.25 2.32
C ASN A 67 0.57 12.36 2.38
N LYS A 68 1.43 12.57 3.38
CA LYS A 68 2.68 11.81 3.55
C LYS A 68 2.42 10.50 4.30
N THR A 69 2.96 9.40 3.79
CA THR A 69 2.83 8.09 4.41
C THR A 69 3.36 8.05 5.83
N ILE A 70 4.50 8.71 6.10
CA ILE A 70 5.06 8.74 7.45
C ILE A 70 4.13 9.39 8.47
N ASP A 71 3.43 10.45 8.09
CA ASP A 71 2.48 11.12 8.97
C ASP A 71 1.26 10.25 9.27
N LEU A 72 0.81 9.47 8.29
CA LEU A 72 -0.26 8.49 8.48
C LEU A 72 0.19 7.38 9.44
N ILE A 73 1.39 6.83 9.27
CA ILE A 73 1.94 5.80 10.16
C ILE A 73 2.04 6.32 11.58
N ASN A 74 2.57 7.52 11.78
CA ASN A 74 2.66 8.16 13.08
C ASN A 74 1.29 8.34 13.74
N TYR A 75 0.30 8.77 12.98
CA TYR A 75 -1.07 8.94 13.47
C TYR A 75 -1.69 7.61 13.90
N ILE A 76 -1.54 6.56 13.11
CA ILE A 76 -2.10 5.23 13.44
C ILE A 76 -1.40 4.63 14.66
N LYS A 77 -0.09 4.84 14.81
CA LYS A 77 0.69 4.33 15.96
C LYS A 77 0.50 5.14 17.25
N LYS A 78 -0.02 6.36 17.16
CA LYS A 78 -0.13 7.26 18.30
C LYS A 78 -0.90 6.61 19.46
N ASN A 79 -0.24 6.49 20.61
CA ASN A 79 -0.80 5.93 21.85
C ASN A 79 -1.33 4.47 21.72
N LYS A 80 -0.82 3.72 20.73
CA LYS A 80 -1.22 2.33 20.49
C LYS A 80 0.01 1.43 20.39
N ASN A 81 -0.05 0.30 21.08
CA ASN A 81 0.95 -0.76 20.91
C ASN A 81 0.50 -1.70 19.79
N ILE A 82 0.70 -1.27 18.55
CA ILE A 82 0.33 -2.03 17.34
C ILE A 82 1.53 -2.21 16.42
N GLU A 83 1.56 -3.33 15.75
CA GLU A 83 2.51 -3.62 14.68
C GLU A 83 1.86 -3.28 13.34
N ILE A 84 2.54 -2.46 12.52
CA ILE A 84 2.06 -2.06 11.20
C ILE A 84 2.79 -2.84 10.12
N PHE A 85 2.02 -3.41 9.20
CA PHE A 85 2.48 -4.02 7.97
C PHE A 85 2.08 -3.12 6.79
N PHE A 86 3.05 -2.52 6.13
CA PHE A 86 2.81 -1.66 4.98
C PHE A 86 2.85 -2.50 3.69
N LEU A 87 1.71 -2.62 3.02
CA LEU A 87 1.57 -3.43 1.81
C LEU A 87 1.81 -2.57 0.56
N MET A 88 2.70 -2.99 -0.32
CA MET A 88 2.92 -2.32 -1.60
C MET A 88 3.18 -3.31 -2.74
N GLY A 89 2.95 -2.86 -3.97
CA GLY A 89 3.36 -3.60 -5.16
C GLY A 89 4.84 -3.39 -5.50
N ALA A 90 5.43 -4.32 -6.23
CA ALA A 90 6.82 -4.26 -6.67
C ALA A 90 7.16 -2.99 -7.46
N ASP A 91 6.20 -2.43 -8.20
CA ASP A 91 6.36 -1.16 -8.92
C ASP A 91 6.61 0.03 -7.97
N ASN A 92 5.97 0.04 -6.81
CA ASN A 92 6.19 1.08 -5.79
C ASN A 92 7.53 0.93 -5.07
N LEU A 93 8.01 -0.29 -4.90
CA LEU A 93 9.29 -0.54 -4.24
C LEU A 93 10.45 0.13 -4.99
N ILE A 94 10.42 0.16 -6.31
CA ILE A 94 11.46 0.76 -7.16
C ILE A 94 11.67 2.24 -6.83
N SER A 95 10.60 2.96 -6.52
CA SER A 95 10.62 4.40 -6.21
C SER A 95 10.49 4.71 -4.71
N PHE A 96 10.40 3.72 -3.85
CA PHE A 96 10.16 3.91 -2.42
C PHE A 96 11.23 4.77 -1.74
N HIS A 97 12.50 4.64 -2.14
CA HIS A 97 13.60 5.47 -1.62
C HIS A 97 13.39 6.98 -1.83
N ARG A 98 12.51 7.38 -2.75
CA ARG A 98 12.15 8.77 -3.04
C ARG A 98 10.99 9.28 -2.18
N TRP A 99 10.35 8.42 -1.42
CA TRP A 99 9.23 8.82 -0.57
C TRP A 99 9.76 9.64 0.62
N HIS A 100 8.97 10.61 1.03
CA HIS A 100 9.31 11.46 2.16
C HIS A 100 9.60 10.63 3.40
N LYS A 101 10.81 10.77 3.94
CA LYS A 101 11.30 10.01 5.12
C LYS A 101 11.15 8.49 4.97
N SER A 102 11.48 7.95 3.81
CA SER A 102 11.34 6.52 3.53
C SER A 102 12.09 5.62 4.52
N GLU A 103 13.26 6.05 4.98
CA GLU A 103 14.01 5.30 6.02
C GLU A 103 13.24 5.21 7.33
N LEU A 104 12.63 6.31 7.76
CA LEU A 104 11.82 6.33 8.98
C LEU A 104 10.58 5.46 8.85
N ILE A 105 9.95 5.41 7.68
CA ILE A 105 8.85 4.47 7.39
C ILE A 105 9.33 3.03 7.61
N SER A 106 10.48 2.66 7.06
CA SER A 106 11.03 1.31 7.17
C SER A 106 11.42 0.92 8.60
N GLN A 107 11.70 1.89 9.46
CA GLN A 107 11.98 1.66 10.89
C GLN A 107 10.71 1.46 11.71
N LYS A 108 9.59 2.04 11.28
CA LYS A 108 8.33 2.05 12.04
C LYS A 108 7.34 0.96 11.64
N CYS A 109 7.54 0.29 10.53
CA CYS A 109 6.65 -0.76 10.06
C CYS A 109 7.39 -1.84 9.28
N ASN A 110 6.77 -3.03 9.21
CA ASN A 110 7.18 -4.07 8.30
C ASN A 110 6.66 -3.76 6.90
N ILE A 111 7.51 -3.92 5.88
CA ILE A 111 7.15 -3.68 4.49
C ILE A 111 6.94 -5.03 3.82
N ILE A 112 5.76 -5.23 3.24
CA ILE A 112 5.42 -6.42 2.46
C ILE A 112 5.24 -6.00 1.02
N VAL A 113 6.09 -6.53 0.15
CA VAL A 113 6.06 -6.25 -1.28
C VAL A 113 5.49 -7.42 -2.03
N PHE A 114 4.42 -7.18 -2.77
CA PHE A 114 3.83 -8.18 -3.65
C PHE A 114 4.38 -8.05 -5.06
N ASP A 115 4.79 -9.19 -5.62
CA ASP A 115 5.23 -9.26 -7.01
C ASP A 115 4.17 -8.71 -7.97
N ARG A 116 4.64 -8.11 -9.03
CA ARG A 116 3.81 -7.54 -10.08
C ARG A 116 4.46 -7.80 -11.43
N HIS A 117 3.66 -8.30 -12.37
CA HIS A 117 4.13 -8.61 -13.71
C HIS A 117 4.96 -7.47 -14.32
N GLY A 118 6.14 -7.78 -14.80
CA GLY A 118 7.08 -6.83 -15.41
C GLY A 118 7.94 -6.02 -14.44
N TYR A 119 7.73 -6.11 -13.13
CA TYR A 119 8.46 -5.28 -12.15
C TYR A 119 9.42 -6.06 -11.23
N LYS A 120 9.34 -7.38 -11.19
CA LYS A 120 10.14 -8.20 -10.28
C LYS A 120 11.64 -7.91 -10.38
N LYS A 121 12.20 -8.00 -11.57
CA LYS A 121 13.65 -7.79 -11.81
C LYS A 121 14.14 -6.45 -11.29
N ASN A 122 13.45 -5.37 -11.63
CA ASN A 122 13.83 -4.01 -11.23
C ASN A 122 13.60 -3.78 -9.73
N SER A 123 12.55 -4.35 -9.15
CA SER A 123 12.28 -4.23 -7.73
C SER A 123 13.33 -4.93 -6.87
N LEU A 124 13.79 -6.13 -7.26
CA LEU A 124 14.86 -6.86 -6.58
C LEU A 124 16.24 -6.17 -6.70
N LYS A 125 16.42 -5.32 -7.70
CA LYS A 125 17.63 -4.49 -7.88
C LYS A 125 17.53 -3.12 -7.21
N SER A 126 16.37 -2.77 -6.66
CA SER A 126 16.17 -1.46 -6.05
C SER A 126 17.05 -1.25 -4.81
N LYS A 127 17.37 0.00 -4.53
CA LYS A 127 18.14 0.39 -3.32
C LYS A 127 17.45 -0.08 -2.04
N THR A 128 16.13 0.05 -1.99
CA THR A 128 15.34 -0.34 -0.83
C THR A 128 15.37 -1.84 -0.60
N PHE A 129 15.21 -2.65 -1.64
CA PHE A 129 15.29 -4.10 -1.52
C PHE A 129 16.66 -4.56 -1.00
N LYS A 130 17.74 -4.07 -1.59
CA LYS A 130 19.10 -4.41 -1.18
C LYS A 130 19.38 -4.09 0.29
N ARG A 131 18.84 -2.98 0.78
CA ARG A 131 19.04 -2.53 2.15
C ARG A 131 18.19 -3.28 3.17
N LEU A 132 16.95 -3.59 2.85
CA LEU A 132 15.94 -4.06 3.80
C LEU A 132 15.54 -5.52 3.66
N ASN A 133 15.96 -6.21 2.60
CA ASN A 133 15.61 -7.62 2.39
C ASN A 133 16.02 -8.48 3.59
N ASN A 134 15.12 -9.37 4.02
CA ASN A 134 15.26 -10.21 5.20
C ASN A 134 15.45 -9.46 6.54
N LYS A 135 15.21 -8.16 6.56
CA LYS A 135 15.14 -7.33 7.77
C LYS A 135 13.69 -6.93 8.02
N THR A 136 13.32 -5.72 7.60
CA THR A 136 11.95 -5.23 7.71
C THR A 136 11.13 -5.38 6.44
N LEU A 137 11.71 -5.93 5.36
CA LEU A 137 11.06 -6.14 4.09
C LEU A 137 10.94 -7.62 3.76
N THR A 138 9.73 -8.04 3.39
CA THR A 138 9.43 -9.37 2.86
C THR A 138 8.88 -9.24 1.44
N PHE A 139 9.50 -9.93 0.49
CA PHE A 139 9.02 -10.00 -0.89
C PHE A 139 8.16 -11.24 -1.07
N VAL A 140 6.93 -11.07 -1.52
CA VAL A 140 5.97 -12.15 -1.75
C VAL A 140 5.75 -12.34 -3.25
N GLU A 141 6.06 -13.54 -3.74
CA GLU A 141 5.70 -13.92 -5.11
C GLU A 141 4.19 -14.16 -5.21
N PHE A 142 3.53 -13.38 -6.06
CA PHE A 142 2.08 -13.41 -6.19
C PHE A 142 1.65 -13.20 -7.64
N LYS A 143 1.05 -14.22 -8.24
CA LYS A 143 0.73 -14.22 -9.68
C LYS A 143 -0.77 -14.08 -10.00
N LYS A 144 -1.64 -14.00 -9.00
CA LYS A 144 -3.10 -14.10 -9.21
C LYS A 144 -3.77 -12.94 -9.94
N VAL A 145 -3.22 -11.75 -9.96
CA VAL A 145 -3.89 -10.58 -10.58
C VAL A 145 -2.87 -9.62 -11.21
N ASN A 146 -2.92 -9.50 -12.52
CA ASN A 146 -2.05 -8.62 -13.32
C ASN A 146 -2.71 -7.29 -13.73
N ILE A 147 -3.67 -6.79 -12.93
CA ILE A 147 -4.42 -5.58 -13.29
C ILE A 147 -3.92 -4.40 -12.46
N SER A 148 -3.48 -3.33 -13.13
CA SER A 148 -3.14 -2.05 -12.50
C SER A 148 -4.28 -1.04 -12.62
N SER A 149 -4.30 -0.04 -11.72
CA SER A 149 -5.24 1.09 -11.84
C SER A 149 -5.08 1.84 -13.16
N SER A 150 -3.86 1.89 -13.70
CA SER A 150 -3.58 2.51 -15.00
C SER A 150 -4.14 1.72 -16.17
N GLN A 151 -4.12 0.38 -16.09
CA GLN A 151 -4.73 -0.48 -17.09
C GLN A 151 -6.26 -0.37 -17.09
N LEU A 152 -6.88 -0.31 -15.90
CA LEU A 152 -8.33 -0.14 -15.78
C LEU A 152 -8.82 1.21 -16.32
N ARG A 153 -7.99 2.25 -16.28
CA ARG A 153 -8.33 3.58 -16.81
C ARG A 153 -8.22 3.69 -18.34
N LYS A 154 -7.60 2.72 -18.99
CA LYS A 154 -7.48 2.65 -20.46
C LYS A 154 -8.67 1.92 -21.11
N ILE A 155 -9.49 1.27 -20.35
CA ILE A 155 -10.72 0.61 -20.76
C ILE A 155 -11.90 1.57 -20.56
#